data_6e42a1c24cddf35e01e2c00929b12766
#
_entry.id   6e42a1c24cddf35e01e2c00929b12766
#
_cell.length_a   1.000
_cell.length_b   1.000
_cell.length_c   1.000
_cell.angle_alpha   90.00
_cell.angle_beta   90.00
_cell.angle_gamma   90.00
#
_symmetry.space_group_name_H-M   'P 1'
#
loop_
_entity.id
_entity.type
_entity.pdbx_description
1 polymer ?
#
loop_
_entity_poly.entity_id
_entity_poly.type
_entity_poly.pdbx_seq_one_letter_code
_entity_poly.pdbx_strand_id
1 'polypeptide(L)'
;KGGETKVTGFENITDAKNIALAGEDVPVGQYSREIFKNLGIEDEVNKMEINEGKNVTDVLASVSEGSNEIGIVYATDAASVADKVDIIAEAPEGSLETPVLYPVGLTVDAEASDEEKTAADAFLAYLQTDDAMKVFEDYGFAEYKADDKKDDAVEDAKTDKTEETDTTEEAK
;
A
#
# COMPACT_ATOMS: atom_id res chain seq x y z
N LYS A 1 0.11 17.92 15.03
CA LYS A 1 1.22 18.10 15.98
C LYS A 1 0.83 19.13 17.05
N GLY A 2 1.07 18.80 18.32
CA GLY A 2 0.64 19.64 19.44
C GLY A 2 -0.86 19.58 19.75
N GLY A 3 -1.63 18.74 19.09
CA GLY A 3 -2.98 18.38 19.45
C GLY A 3 -3.00 17.46 20.68
N GLU A 4 -4.13 17.44 21.39
CA GLU A 4 -4.34 16.51 22.48
C GLU A 4 -5.18 15.34 21.98
N THR A 5 -4.64 14.13 22.05
CA THR A 5 -5.39 12.89 21.84
C THR A 5 -5.14 11.92 22.99
N LYS A 6 -6.13 11.08 23.29
CA LYS A 6 -5.98 9.95 24.21
C LYS A 6 -5.58 8.67 23.50
N VAL A 7 -5.62 8.67 22.17
CA VAL A 7 -5.26 7.52 21.35
C VAL A 7 -3.77 7.27 21.44
N THR A 8 -3.40 6.02 21.73
CA THR A 8 -2.02 5.55 21.81
C THR A 8 -1.72 4.43 20.84
N GLY A 9 -2.76 3.86 20.21
CA GLY A 9 -2.66 2.77 19.25
C GLY A 9 -4.03 2.36 18.73
N PHE A 10 -4.03 1.30 17.94
CA PHE A 10 -5.27 0.75 17.38
C PHE A 10 -6.20 0.19 18.44
N GLU A 11 -5.68 -0.29 19.56
CA GLU A 11 -6.42 -0.87 20.69
C GLU A 11 -7.39 0.12 21.36
N ASN A 12 -7.08 1.41 21.28
CA ASN A 12 -7.93 2.47 21.83
C ASN A 12 -8.25 3.59 20.84
N ILE A 13 -8.28 3.25 19.55
CA ILE A 13 -8.54 4.20 18.45
C ILE A 13 -9.90 4.90 18.60
N THR A 14 -10.86 4.25 19.24
CA THR A 14 -12.22 4.77 19.51
C THR A 14 -12.29 5.81 20.63
N ASP A 15 -11.18 6.07 21.31
CA ASP A 15 -11.07 7.17 22.27
C ASP A 15 -10.96 8.54 21.57
N ALA A 16 -10.68 8.56 20.26
CA ALA A 16 -10.70 9.78 19.46
C ALA A 16 -12.11 10.32 19.27
N LYS A 17 -12.25 11.63 19.15
CA LYS A 17 -13.55 12.29 18.87
C LYS A 17 -14.04 11.96 17.47
N ASN A 18 -13.14 11.97 16.49
CA ASN A 18 -13.41 11.69 15.10
C ASN A 18 -12.16 11.15 14.41
N ILE A 19 -12.37 10.48 13.28
CA ILE A 19 -11.32 9.87 12.48
C ILE A 19 -11.49 10.22 11.00
N ALA A 20 -10.38 10.54 10.33
CA ALA A 20 -10.34 10.66 8.88
C ALA A 20 -9.87 9.32 8.27
N LEU A 21 -10.63 8.78 7.32
CA LEU A 21 -10.32 7.57 6.56
C LEU A 21 -10.49 7.84 5.08
N ALA A 22 -9.68 7.19 4.26
CA ALA A 22 -9.95 7.19 2.82
C ALA A 22 -11.14 6.30 2.47
N GLY A 23 -11.79 6.58 1.35
CA GLY A 23 -12.92 5.82 0.84
C GLY A 23 -12.58 4.33 0.58
N GLU A 24 -13.62 3.50 0.48
CA GLU A 24 -13.47 2.05 0.26
C GLU A 24 -12.87 1.70 -1.12
N ASP A 25 -12.94 2.60 -2.07
CA ASP A 25 -12.35 2.49 -3.39
C ASP A 25 -10.87 2.92 -3.44
N VAL A 26 -10.34 3.44 -2.33
CA VAL A 26 -8.94 3.84 -2.17
C VAL A 26 -8.16 2.76 -1.43
N PRO A 27 -6.97 2.33 -1.90
CA PRO A 27 -6.23 1.23 -1.27
C PRO A 27 -6.00 1.39 0.24
N VAL A 28 -5.56 2.57 0.73
CA VAL A 28 -5.37 2.78 2.17
C VAL A 28 -6.68 2.71 2.95
N GLY A 29 -7.81 3.04 2.34
CA GLY A 29 -9.13 2.87 2.93
C GLY A 29 -9.52 1.39 3.06
N GLN A 30 -9.17 0.56 2.08
CA GLN A 30 -9.36 -0.89 2.13
C GLN A 30 -8.48 -1.51 3.22
N TYR A 31 -7.19 -1.16 3.28
CA TYR A 31 -6.28 -1.63 4.33
C TYR A 31 -6.76 -1.21 5.73
N SER A 32 -7.25 0.01 5.90
CA SER A 32 -7.77 0.47 7.19
C SER A 32 -8.92 -0.40 7.68
N ARG A 33 -9.86 -0.72 6.80
CA ARG A 33 -11.03 -1.58 7.14
C ARG A 33 -10.63 -3.01 7.38
N GLU A 34 -9.67 -3.56 6.62
CA GLU A 34 -9.11 -4.88 6.86
C GLU A 34 -8.44 -4.95 8.24
N ILE A 35 -7.64 -3.95 8.61
CA ILE A 35 -7.03 -3.85 9.94
C ILE A 35 -8.10 -3.85 11.03
N PHE A 36 -9.14 -3.02 10.92
CA PHE A 36 -10.21 -2.96 11.91
C PHE A 36 -10.94 -4.29 12.07
N LYS A 37 -11.22 -4.96 10.94
CA LYS A 37 -11.86 -6.28 10.92
C LYS A 37 -10.96 -7.33 11.58
N ASN A 38 -9.69 -7.39 11.23
CA ASN A 38 -8.75 -8.39 11.76
C ASN A 38 -8.43 -8.16 13.25
N LEU A 39 -8.51 -6.92 13.71
CA LEU A 39 -8.42 -6.57 15.14
C LEU A 39 -9.76 -6.73 15.90
N GLY A 40 -10.88 -6.98 15.20
CA GLY A 40 -12.20 -7.13 15.82
C GLY A 40 -12.80 -5.84 16.36
N ILE A 41 -12.37 -4.67 15.84
CA ILE A 41 -12.81 -3.33 16.28
C ILE A 41 -13.66 -2.59 15.25
N GLU A 42 -14.00 -3.23 14.14
CA GLU A 42 -14.72 -2.63 13.02
C GLU A 42 -16.07 -2.02 13.46
N ASP A 43 -16.85 -2.76 14.26
CA ASP A 43 -18.17 -2.31 14.74
C ASP A 43 -18.07 -1.08 15.65
N GLU A 44 -17.01 -0.96 16.44
CA GLU A 44 -16.74 0.18 17.31
C GLU A 44 -16.31 1.39 16.50
N VAL A 45 -15.39 1.20 15.54
CA VAL A 45 -14.94 2.29 14.66
C VAL A 45 -16.09 2.82 13.80
N ASN A 46 -16.97 1.95 13.31
CA ASN A 46 -18.14 2.35 12.51
C ASN A 46 -19.18 3.20 13.30
N LYS A 47 -19.08 3.25 14.62
CA LYS A 47 -19.90 4.15 15.48
C LYS A 47 -19.28 5.53 15.68
N MET A 48 -18.01 5.70 15.31
CA MET A 48 -17.33 6.99 15.41
C MET A 48 -17.84 7.98 14.36
N GLU A 49 -17.51 9.25 14.56
CA GLU A 49 -17.60 10.25 13.50
C GLU A 49 -16.47 10.03 12.51
N ILE A 50 -16.80 9.44 11.35
CA ILE A 50 -15.84 9.17 10.27
C ILE A 50 -15.97 10.25 9.20
N ASN A 51 -14.88 10.95 8.90
CA ASN A 51 -14.78 11.87 7.78
C ASN A 51 -14.02 11.19 6.64
N GLU A 52 -14.72 10.90 5.54
CA GLU A 52 -14.16 10.18 4.41
C GLU A 52 -13.43 11.11 3.45
N GLY A 53 -12.15 10.83 3.19
CA GLY A 53 -11.32 11.49 2.18
C GLY A 53 -11.38 10.73 0.84
N LYS A 54 -11.36 11.47 -0.26
CA LYS A 54 -11.33 10.88 -1.61
C LYS A 54 -10.00 10.20 -1.95
N ASN A 55 -8.98 10.50 -1.20
CA ASN A 55 -7.61 9.97 -1.36
C ASN A 55 -6.82 10.18 -0.06
N VAL A 56 -5.59 9.66 -0.02
CA VAL A 56 -4.68 9.79 1.14
C VAL A 56 -4.39 11.25 1.49
N THR A 57 -4.22 12.10 0.47
CA THR A 57 -3.89 13.52 0.66
C THR A 57 -5.01 14.26 1.39
N ASP A 58 -6.29 13.97 1.08
CA ASP A 58 -7.44 14.56 1.76
C ASP A 58 -7.47 14.15 3.25
N VAL A 59 -7.19 12.87 3.55
CA VAL A 59 -7.08 12.37 4.92
C VAL A 59 -5.97 13.09 5.67
N LEU A 60 -4.79 13.18 5.07
CA LEU A 60 -3.62 13.85 5.66
C LEU A 60 -3.88 15.33 5.92
N ALA A 61 -4.49 16.03 4.96
CA ALA A 61 -4.87 17.43 5.09
C ALA A 61 -5.85 17.63 6.26
N SER A 62 -6.87 16.78 6.35
CA SER A 62 -7.89 16.84 7.38
C SER A 62 -7.31 16.76 8.80
N VAL A 63 -6.30 15.91 9.01
CA VAL A 63 -5.61 15.81 10.32
C VAL A 63 -4.62 16.96 10.51
N SER A 64 -3.80 17.27 9.49
CA SER A 64 -2.78 18.31 9.61
C SER A 64 -3.34 19.73 9.79
N GLU A 65 -4.56 19.96 9.34
CA GLU A 65 -5.32 21.21 9.50
C GLU A 65 -6.20 21.21 10.77
N GLY A 66 -6.26 20.10 11.50
CA GLY A 66 -6.99 19.97 12.75
C GLY A 66 -8.51 19.78 12.61
N SER A 67 -8.99 19.41 11.41
CA SER A 67 -10.40 19.07 11.18
C SER A 67 -10.74 17.71 11.79
N ASN A 68 -9.79 16.79 11.81
CA ASN A 68 -9.89 15.49 12.47
C ASN A 68 -8.80 15.31 13.53
N GLU A 69 -9.12 14.59 14.60
CA GLU A 69 -8.19 14.28 15.69
C GLU A 69 -7.14 13.29 15.22
N ILE A 70 -7.56 12.25 14.53
CA ILE A 70 -6.70 11.20 13.97
C ILE A 70 -7.09 10.85 12.53
N GLY A 71 -6.20 10.12 11.85
CA GLY A 71 -6.47 9.56 10.52
C GLY A 71 -5.50 8.43 10.22
N ILE A 72 -5.83 7.61 9.22
CA ILE A 72 -4.97 6.53 8.74
C ILE A 72 -4.45 6.87 7.35
N VAL A 73 -3.12 6.89 7.22
CA VAL A 73 -2.38 7.17 5.99
C VAL A 73 -1.16 6.24 5.92
N TYR A 74 -0.42 6.24 4.83
CA TYR A 74 0.87 5.56 4.81
C TYR A 74 1.90 6.36 5.63
N ALA A 75 2.88 5.66 6.20
CA ALA A 75 3.95 6.29 6.97
C ALA A 75 4.73 7.33 6.15
N THR A 76 4.91 7.05 4.85
CA THR A 76 5.56 7.96 3.89
C THR A 76 4.81 9.27 3.69
N ASP A 77 3.46 9.23 3.69
CA ASP A 77 2.64 10.44 3.60
C ASP A 77 2.73 11.25 4.89
N ALA A 78 2.65 10.60 6.05
CA ALA A 78 2.83 11.27 7.34
C ALA A 78 4.22 11.91 7.47
N ALA A 79 5.28 11.24 7.00
CA ALA A 79 6.65 11.76 6.98
C ALA A 79 6.79 13.05 6.14
N SER A 80 6.00 13.19 5.06
CA SER A 80 6.02 14.39 4.21
C SER A 80 5.57 15.67 4.91
N VAL A 81 4.84 15.56 6.01
CA VAL A 81 4.32 16.66 6.83
C VAL A 81 4.63 16.48 8.33
N ALA A 82 5.79 15.90 8.64
CA ALA A 82 6.23 15.61 10.01
C ALA A 82 6.33 16.83 10.93
N ASP A 83 6.33 18.03 10.38
CA ASP A 83 6.22 19.29 11.13
C ASP A 83 4.79 19.56 11.64
N LYS A 84 3.76 18.94 11.05
CA LYS A 84 2.33 19.18 11.33
C LYS A 84 1.62 18.03 12.04
N VAL A 85 2.05 16.80 11.83
CA VAL A 85 1.46 15.60 12.41
C VAL A 85 2.46 14.82 13.24
N ASP A 86 1.96 13.98 14.14
CA ASP A 86 2.74 12.97 14.86
C ASP A 86 2.19 11.59 14.49
N ILE A 87 3.07 10.62 14.24
CA ILE A 87 2.68 9.22 14.08
C ILE A 87 2.47 8.65 15.48
N ILE A 88 1.24 8.21 15.77
CA ILE A 88 0.87 7.67 17.08
C ILE A 88 1.23 6.19 17.17
N ALA A 89 0.92 5.43 16.12
CA ALA A 89 1.16 4.00 16.03
C ALA A 89 1.23 3.54 14.57
N GLU A 90 1.87 2.42 14.35
CA GLU A 90 1.81 1.67 13.10
C GLU A 90 0.79 0.53 13.20
N ALA A 91 0.31 0.06 12.04
CA ALA A 91 -0.58 -1.09 11.99
C ALA A 91 0.07 -2.30 12.67
N PRO A 92 -0.63 -3.00 13.59
CA PRO A 92 -0.06 -4.16 14.27
C PRO A 92 0.36 -5.26 13.30
N GLU A 93 1.45 -5.95 13.62
CA GLU A 93 1.92 -7.08 12.83
C GLU A 93 0.81 -8.13 12.68
N GLY A 94 0.61 -8.62 11.45
CA GLY A 94 -0.44 -9.60 11.13
C GLY A 94 -1.87 -9.02 11.05
N SER A 95 -2.04 -7.70 11.19
CA SER A 95 -3.35 -7.05 11.00
C SER A 95 -3.74 -6.88 9.52
N LEU A 96 -2.83 -7.15 8.59
CA LEU A 96 -3.08 -7.27 7.15
C LEU A 96 -2.70 -8.69 6.71
N GLU A 97 -3.53 -9.32 5.88
CA GLU A 97 -3.25 -10.65 5.30
C GLU A 97 -2.04 -10.59 4.35
N THR A 98 -1.96 -9.49 3.59
CA THR A 98 -0.88 -9.24 2.65
C THR A 98 -0.20 -7.93 2.99
N PRO A 99 1.15 -7.89 3.05
CA PRO A 99 1.85 -6.63 3.30
C PRO A 99 1.62 -5.63 2.17
N VAL A 100 1.68 -4.35 2.49
CA VAL A 100 1.62 -3.27 1.48
C VAL A 100 2.92 -3.27 0.70
N LEU A 101 2.87 -3.65 -0.58
CA LEU A 101 4.04 -3.78 -1.44
C LEU A 101 4.03 -2.74 -2.55
N TYR A 102 5.21 -2.24 -2.89
CA TYR A 102 5.48 -1.36 -4.02
C TYR A 102 6.39 -2.11 -5.01
N PRO A 103 5.83 -2.93 -5.92
CA PRO A 103 6.63 -3.69 -6.87
C PRO A 103 7.17 -2.78 -7.97
N VAL A 104 8.38 -3.08 -8.45
CA VAL A 104 8.97 -2.49 -9.63
C VAL A 104 9.17 -3.57 -10.68
N GLY A 105 8.93 -3.25 -11.96
CA GLY A 105 9.12 -4.18 -13.06
C GLY A 105 9.41 -3.45 -14.37
N LEU A 106 10.06 -4.15 -15.30
CA LEU A 106 10.24 -3.66 -16.66
C LEU A 106 9.03 -3.99 -17.51
N THR A 107 8.54 -3.01 -18.25
CA THR A 107 7.48 -3.22 -19.23
C THR A 107 8.08 -3.64 -20.57
N VAL A 108 7.37 -4.48 -21.33
CA VAL A 108 7.76 -4.83 -22.69
C VAL A 108 7.33 -3.71 -23.63
N ASP A 109 8.31 -3.04 -24.23
CA ASP A 109 8.10 -2.05 -25.27
C ASP A 109 8.78 -2.53 -26.56
N ALA A 110 7.98 -2.83 -27.59
CA ALA A 110 8.47 -3.30 -28.87
C ALA A 110 9.20 -2.22 -29.69
N GLU A 111 8.95 -0.94 -29.38
CA GLU A 111 9.55 0.21 -30.06
C GLU A 111 10.80 0.73 -29.35
N ALA A 112 11.06 0.27 -28.11
CA ALA A 112 12.24 0.69 -27.37
C ALA A 112 13.53 0.24 -28.05
N SER A 113 14.48 1.14 -28.19
CA SER A 113 15.83 0.86 -28.67
C SER A 113 16.61 -0.02 -27.69
N ASP A 114 17.68 -0.65 -28.15
CA ASP A 114 18.56 -1.44 -27.29
C ASP A 114 19.25 -0.59 -26.20
N GLU A 115 19.48 0.70 -26.48
CA GLU A 115 20.05 1.66 -25.53
C GLU A 115 19.06 1.96 -24.41
N GLU A 116 17.77 2.17 -24.72
CA GLU A 116 16.70 2.39 -23.73
C GLU A 116 16.48 1.16 -22.87
N LYS A 117 16.46 -0.04 -23.44
CA LYS A 117 16.36 -1.31 -22.71
C LYS A 117 17.55 -1.47 -21.75
N THR A 118 18.76 -1.22 -22.23
CA THR A 118 19.97 -1.28 -21.41
C THR A 118 19.93 -0.31 -20.26
N ALA A 119 19.43 0.93 -20.49
CA ALA A 119 19.29 1.93 -19.44
C ALA A 119 18.23 1.52 -18.40
N ALA A 120 17.11 0.96 -18.84
CA ALA A 120 16.06 0.46 -17.95
C ALA A 120 16.54 -0.71 -17.08
N ASP A 121 17.28 -1.68 -17.67
CA ASP A 121 17.90 -2.76 -16.93
C ASP A 121 18.90 -2.26 -15.89
N ALA A 122 19.74 -1.30 -16.27
CA ALA A 122 20.71 -0.69 -15.36
C ALA A 122 20.02 0.05 -14.21
N PHE A 123 18.91 0.76 -14.47
CA PHE A 123 18.13 1.43 -13.44
C PHE A 123 17.48 0.43 -12.49
N LEU A 124 16.88 -0.64 -13.02
CA LEU A 124 16.31 -1.70 -12.16
C LEU A 124 17.38 -2.33 -11.26
N ALA A 125 18.57 -2.59 -11.82
CA ALA A 125 19.71 -3.10 -11.03
C ALA A 125 20.16 -2.10 -9.96
N TYR A 126 20.17 -0.80 -10.27
CA TYR A 126 20.52 0.24 -9.31
C TYR A 126 19.51 0.29 -8.13
N LEU A 127 18.22 0.15 -8.39
CA LEU A 127 17.18 0.15 -7.34
C LEU A 127 17.35 -0.99 -6.31
N GLN A 128 18.13 -2.03 -6.64
CA GLN A 128 18.42 -3.16 -5.76
C GLN A 128 19.73 -2.98 -4.97
N THR A 129 20.41 -1.85 -5.11
CA THR A 129 21.63 -1.56 -4.36
C THR A 129 21.34 -1.04 -2.96
N ASP A 130 22.28 -1.26 -2.03
CA ASP A 130 22.20 -0.74 -0.66
C ASP A 130 22.05 0.80 -0.64
N ASP A 131 22.70 1.50 -1.57
CA ASP A 131 22.60 2.96 -1.68
C ASP A 131 21.19 3.41 -2.04
N ALA A 132 20.54 2.72 -3.00
CA ALA A 132 19.15 3.03 -3.36
C ALA A 132 18.19 2.62 -2.24
N MET A 133 18.40 1.46 -1.63
CA MET A 133 17.58 1.00 -0.51
C MET A 133 17.62 1.97 0.66
N LYS A 134 18.80 2.48 0.99
CA LYS A 134 18.94 3.51 2.02
C LYS A 134 18.11 4.77 1.74
N VAL A 135 18.00 5.19 0.48
CA VAL A 135 17.14 6.32 0.11
C VAL A 135 15.67 5.98 0.40
N PHE A 136 15.19 4.78 0.05
CA PHE A 136 13.84 4.36 0.36
C PHE A 136 13.58 4.33 1.87
N GLU A 137 14.52 3.79 2.65
CA GLU A 137 14.41 3.76 4.12
C GLU A 137 14.36 5.16 4.75
N ASP A 138 15.16 6.11 4.23
CA ASP A 138 15.16 7.50 4.67
C ASP A 138 13.78 8.19 4.43
N TYR A 139 12.97 7.66 3.50
CA TYR A 139 11.59 8.11 3.22
C TYR A 139 10.51 7.24 3.91
N GLY A 140 10.89 6.31 4.77
CA GLY A 140 9.96 5.50 5.56
C GLY A 140 9.48 4.20 4.88
N PHE A 141 10.10 3.79 3.78
CA PHE A 141 9.89 2.46 3.21
C PHE A 141 10.76 1.43 3.92
N ALA A 142 10.37 0.17 3.84
CA ALA A 142 11.15 -0.96 4.30
C ALA A 142 11.49 -1.90 3.14
N GLU A 143 12.67 -2.52 3.17
CA GLU A 143 13.02 -3.55 2.20
C GLU A 143 12.13 -4.78 2.40
N TYR A 144 11.47 -5.24 1.33
CA TYR A 144 10.73 -6.49 1.35
C TYR A 144 11.67 -7.68 1.20
N LYS A 145 11.66 -8.60 2.18
CA LYS A 145 12.41 -9.87 2.14
C LYS A 145 11.41 -11.02 1.97
N ALA A 146 11.49 -11.70 0.83
CA ALA A 146 10.57 -12.77 0.47
C ALA A 146 10.54 -13.96 1.45
N ASP A 147 11.56 -14.10 2.31
CA ASP A 147 11.67 -15.19 3.26
C ASP A 147 10.81 -15.04 4.53
N ASP A 148 10.15 -13.91 4.74
CA ASP A 148 9.38 -13.63 5.96
C ASP A 148 7.95 -14.20 5.97
N LYS A 149 7.45 -14.74 4.85
CA LYS A 149 6.21 -15.56 4.83
C LYS A 149 6.27 -16.61 3.71
N LYS A 150 5.96 -17.86 4.05
CA LYS A 150 5.73 -18.96 3.13
C LYS A 150 4.71 -18.59 2.06
N ASP A 151 5.08 -18.89 0.82
CA ASP A 151 4.27 -19.15 -0.35
C ASP A 151 2.75 -19.00 -0.16
N ASP A 152 2.18 -17.94 -0.75
CA ASP A 152 0.86 -18.03 -1.34
C ASP A 152 0.79 -17.12 -2.57
N ALA A 153 0.75 -17.83 -3.73
CA ALA A 153 0.13 -17.41 -4.97
C ALA A 153 0.78 -16.30 -5.82
N VAL A 154 1.76 -16.70 -6.63
CA VAL A 154 1.78 -16.28 -8.04
C VAL A 154 1.82 -17.53 -8.93
N GLU A 155 0.69 -18.23 -9.00
CA GLU A 155 0.43 -19.21 -10.04
C GLU A 155 -0.87 -18.77 -10.74
N ASP A 156 -0.73 -18.05 -11.86
CA ASP A 156 -1.57 -18.14 -13.05
C ASP A 156 -1.26 -17.00 -14.03
N ALA A 157 -0.22 -17.19 -14.80
CA ALA A 157 -0.12 -16.63 -16.14
C ALA A 157 0.66 -17.60 -17.05
N LYS A 158 0.17 -18.83 -17.18
CA LYS A 158 0.59 -19.74 -18.26
C LYS A 158 -0.45 -19.72 -19.36
N THR A 159 -0.12 -18.91 -20.37
CA THR A 159 -0.29 -19.15 -21.83
C THR A 159 -1.26 -20.28 -22.22
N ASP A 160 -2.42 -19.86 -22.64
CA ASP A 160 -3.27 -20.62 -23.56
C ASP A 160 -2.58 -20.66 -24.94
N LYS A 161 -1.96 -21.78 -25.28
CA LYS A 161 -1.57 -22.13 -26.64
C LYS A 161 -2.69 -22.96 -27.22
N THR A 162 -3.56 -22.33 -27.99
CA THR A 162 -4.45 -23.00 -28.91
C THR A 162 -3.64 -23.70 -30.01
N GLU A 163 -3.62 -25.03 -29.96
CA GLU A 163 -3.22 -25.88 -31.10
C GLU A 163 -4.30 -25.83 -32.18
N GLU A 164 -3.99 -25.24 -33.32
CA GLU A 164 -4.71 -25.47 -34.56
C GLU A 164 -4.42 -26.89 -35.04
N THR A 165 -5.40 -27.77 -34.96
CA THR A 165 -5.38 -29.05 -35.67
C THR A 165 -5.91 -28.83 -37.07
N ASP A 166 -5.00 -28.90 -38.02
CA ASP A 166 -5.27 -29.08 -39.45
C ASP A 166 -5.86 -30.50 -39.70
N THR A 167 -7.09 -30.54 -40.13
CA THR A 167 -7.71 -31.75 -40.69
C THR A 167 -8.04 -31.53 -42.16
N THR A 168 -7.12 -31.92 -42.98
CA THR A 168 -7.35 -32.23 -44.42
C THR A 168 -8.18 -33.49 -44.51
N GLU A 169 -9.40 -33.37 -45.04
CA GLU A 169 -10.21 -34.51 -45.46
C GLU A 169 -10.34 -34.50 -46.97
N GLU A 170 -9.63 -35.47 -47.61
CA GLU A 170 -9.94 -35.90 -48.98
C GLU A 170 -11.20 -36.72 -48.99
N ALA A 171 -12.12 -36.40 -49.90
CA ALA A 171 -13.16 -37.31 -50.32
C ALA A 171 -13.50 -37.16 -51.79
N LYS A 172 -13.34 -38.14 -52.44
CA LYS A 172 -13.87 -38.79 -53.63
C LYS A 172 -15.18 -38.19 -54.22
#